data_c348cdefd5470a798a71d626821101cf
#
_entry.id   c348cdefd5470a798a71d626821101cf
#
_cell.length_a   1.000
_cell.length_b   1.000
_cell.length_c   1.000
_cell.angle_alpha   90.00
_cell.angle_beta   90.00
_cell.angle_gamma   90.00
#
_symmetry.space_group_name_H-M   'P 1'
#
loop_
_entity.id
_entity.type
_entity.pdbx_description
1 polymer ?
#
loop_
_entity_poly.entity_id
_entity_poly.type
_entity_poly.pdbx_seq_one_letter_code
_entity_poly.pdbx_strand_id
1 'polypeptide(L)'
;KFSLELKYYNSLKLLKKNLIYLSIIFLTCIFLFIKIKSLNYSIDLTDNKIYSLSDKSEKILENTSKDLELNLFWSKSETSVPSEINSYGNYINEFLYQISEEYNFKLNLIDPIIDTDAELRAKISRIPKIPMTSGDYFYLGLNIIYKNRQFNIPYFDFNRRHYLEYDLIKAINSINNSKILKVGILSPFIPTSSILKKIDGLSLFEELKKSYDLA
;
A
#
# COMPACT_ATOMS: atom_id res chain seq x y z
N LYS A 1 -61.40 -32.48 26.44
CA LYS A 1 -60.84 -32.56 25.04
C LYS A 1 -60.80 -31.16 24.38
N PHE A 2 -61.87 -30.42 24.37
CA PHE A 2 -62.02 -29.11 23.73
C PHE A 2 -60.99 -28.05 24.25
N SER A 3 -60.73 -28.00 25.55
CA SER A 3 -59.80 -27.05 26.14
C SER A 3 -58.35 -27.28 25.76
N LEU A 4 -57.93 -28.53 25.51
CA LEU A 4 -56.58 -28.92 25.07
C LEU A 4 -56.35 -28.53 23.60
N GLU A 5 -57.34 -28.70 22.74
CA GLU A 5 -57.25 -28.28 21.33
C GLU A 5 -57.17 -26.78 21.16
N LEU A 6 -57.90 -26.01 21.98
CA LEU A 6 -57.84 -24.55 21.98
C LEU A 6 -56.45 -24.04 22.47
N LYS A 7 -55.86 -24.69 23.46
CA LYS A 7 -54.52 -24.38 23.97
C LYS A 7 -53.42 -24.67 22.94
N TYR A 8 -53.58 -25.79 22.25
CA TYR A 8 -52.67 -26.19 21.15
C TYR A 8 -52.77 -25.22 19.96
N TYR A 9 -53.98 -24.84 19.54
CA TYR A 9 -54.20 -23.88 18.47
C TYR A 9 -53.61 -22.51 18.79
N ASN A 10 -53.77 -22.03 20.00
CA ASN A 10 -53.18 -20.73 20.43
C ASN A 10 -51.68 -20.77 20.50
N SER A 11 -51.06 -21.87 20.91
CA SER A 11 -49.62 -22.06 20.89
C SER A 11 -49.02 -22.07 19.47
N LEU A 12 -49.70 -22.74 18.54
CA LEU A 12 -49.32 -22.74 17.12
C LEU A 12 -49.44 -21.37 16.47
N LYS A 13 -50.48 -20.62 16.81
CA LYS A 13 -50.62 -19.23 16.35
C LYS A 13 -49.54 -18.31 16.87
N LEU A 14 -49.13 -18.48 18.14
CA LEU A 14 -48.04 -17.74 18.75
C LEU A 14 -46.69 -18.09 18.09
N LEU A 15 -46.43 -19.37 17.85
CA LEU A 15 -45.23 -19.84 17.14
C LEU A 15 -45.16 -19.27 15.72
N LYS A 16 -46.25 -19.33 14.95
CA LYS A 16 -46.27 -18.69 13.62
C LYS A 16 -46.01 -17.21 13.65
N LYS A 17 -46.57 -16.47 14.62
CA LYS A 17 -46.34 -15.05 14.80
C LYS A 17 -44.86 -14.75 15.12
N ASN A 18 -44.26 -15.53 16.02
CA ASN A 18 -42.85 -15.36 16.37
C ASN A 18 -41.91 -15.72 15.19
N LEU A 19 -42.28 -16.72 14.39
CA LEU A 19 -41.52 -17.08 13.19
C LEU A 19 -41.54 -15.96 12.13
N ILE A 20 -42.66 -15.28 11.98
CA ILE A 20 -42.79 -14.12 11.08
C ILE A 20 -41.92 -12.97 11.56
N TYR A 21 -41.89 -12.65 12.87
CA TYR A 21 -41.02 -11.63 13.41
C TYR A 21 -39.53 -11.97 13.23
N LEU A 22 -39.15 -13.22 13.46
CA LEU A 22 -37.79 -13.70 13.25
C LEU A 22 -37.37 -13.54 11.78
N SER A 23 -38.27 -13.90 10.84
CA SER A 23 -38.03 -13.71 9.41
C SER A 23 -37.86 -12.25 9.00
N ILE A 24 -38.63 -11.35 9.56
CA ILE A 24 -38.51 -9.90 9.31
C ILE A 24 -37.16 -9.39 9.84
N ILE A 25 -36.77 -9.77 11.06
CA ILE A 25 -35.48 -9.38 11.65
C ILE A 25 -34.33 -9.90 10.78
N PHE A 26 -34.41 -11.14 10.32
CA PHE A 26 -33.37 -11.73 9.46
C PHE A 26 -33.25 -11.00 8.12
N LEU A 27 -34.38 -10.64 7.50
CA LEU A 27 -34.40 -9.85 6.26
C LEU A 27 -33.81 -8.43 6.45
N THR A 28 -34.13 -7.79 7.58
CA THR A 28 -33.57 -6.46 7.89
C THR A 28 -32.07 -6.53 8.14
N CYS A 29 -31.58 -7.58 8.80
CA CYS A 29 -30.13 -7.81 8.98
C CYS A 29 -29.42 -8.02 7.64
N ILE A 30 -29.98 -8.81 6.74
CA ILE A 30 -29.43 -9.00 5.38
C ILE A 30 -29.39 -7.69 4.61
N PHE A 31 -30.48 -6.91 4.66
CA PHE A 31 -30.53 -5.62 3.99
C PHE A 31 -29.50 -4.63 4.52
N LEU A 32 -29.33 -4.56 5.86
CA LEU A 32 -28.28 -3.74 6.49
C LEU A 32 -26.90 -4.21 6.10
N PHE A 33 -26.65 -5.53 6.07
CA PHE A 33 -25.37 -6.09 5.65
C PHE A 33 -25.02 -5.71 4.20
N ILE A 34 -26.00 -5.80 3.28
CA ILE A 34 -25.82 -5.39 1.89
C ILE A 34 -25.54 -3.87 1.79
N LYS A 35 -26.23 -3.05 2.58
CA LYS A 35 -26.00 -1.61 2.61
C LYS A 35 -24.63 -1.24 3.15
N ILE A 36 -24.18 -1.87 4.25
CA ILE A 36 -22.84 -1.66 4.83
C ILE A 36 -21.76 -2.06 3.82
N LYS A 37 -21.94 -3.19 3.13
CA LYS A 37 -20.98 -3.63 2.08
C LYS A 37 -20.95 -2.68 0.87
N SER A 38 -22.07 -2.04 0.54
CA SER A 38 -22.18 -1.06 -0.55
C SER A 38 -21.55 0.30 -0.21
N LEU A 39 -21.32 0.59 1.08
CA LEU A 39 -20.74 1.88 1.51
C LEU A 39 -19.23 1.92 1.45
N ASN A 40 -18.54 0.81 1.05
CA ASN A 40 -17.07 0.70 1.06
C ASN A 40 -16.41 1.25 2.34
N TYR A 41 -17.13 1.17 3.47
CA TYR A 41 -16.63 1.68 4.74
C TYR A 41 -15.66 0.64 5.32
N SER A 42 -14.38 0.81 5.04
CA SER A 42 -13.32 0.05 5.68
C SER A 42 -13.04 0.68 7.04
N ILE A 43 -13.46 0.01 8.11
CA ILE A 43 -13.07 0.43 9.46
C ILE A 43 -11.73 -0.22 9.74
N ASP A 44 -10.68 0.58 9.80
CA ASP A 44 -9.37 0.13 10.25
C ASP A 44 -9.42 -0.09 11.78
N LEU A 45 -9.54 -1.36 12.17
CA LEU A 45 -9.56 -1.81 13.56
C LEU A 45 -8.15 -2.09 14.12
N THR A 46 -7.10 -1.78 13.37
CA THR A 46 -5.73 -1.94 13.84
C THR A 46 -5.35 -0.83 14.82
N ASP A 47 -4.60 -1.17 15.88
CA ASP A 47 -4.18 -0.22 16.93
C ASP A 47 -3.42 1.00 16.40
N ASN A 48 -2.84 0.92 15.20
CA ASN A 48 -2.04 1.97 14.58
C ASN A 48 -2.68 2.60 13.32
N LYS A 49 -3.95 2.30 13.01
CA LYS A 49 -4.61 2.75 11.77
C LYS A 49 -3.73 2.51 10.53
N ILE A 50 -3.18 1.32 10.42
CA ILE A 50 -2.15 0.92 9.44
C ILE A 50 -2.65 1.07 8.00
N TYR A 51 -3.97 1.08 7.81
CA TYR A 51 -4.64 1.15 6.51
C TYR A 51 -5.34 2.49 6.24
N SER A 52 -5.19 3.50 7.10
CA SER A 52 -5.73 4.83 6.85
C SER A 52 -4.63 5.78 6.38
N LEU A 53 -4.84 6.38 5.22
CA LEU A 53 -3.96 7.42 4.70
C LEU A 53 -4.13 8.71 5.51
N SER A 54 -3.09 9.52 5.56
CA SER A 54 -3.20 10.88 6.08
C SER A 54 -3.96 11.78 5.09
N ASP A 55 -4.69 12.79 5.58
CA ASP A 55 -5.45 13.75 4.76
C ASP A 55 -4.59 14.40 3.64
N LYS A 56 -3.28 14.54 3.88
CA LYS A 56 -2.35 15.09 2.88
C LYS A 56 -2.04 14.10 1.80
N SER A 57 -1.90 12.83 2.15
CA SER A 57 -1.65 11.73 1.22
C SER A 57 -2.86 11.53 0.31
N GLU A 58 -4.05 11.51 0.86
CA GLU A 58 -5.32 11.44 0.11
C GLU A 58 -5.41 12.54 -0.94
N LYS A 59 -5.18 13.80 -0.56
CA LYS A 59 -5.20 14.93 -1.51
C LYS A 59 -4.18 14.81 -2.63
N ILE A 60 -3.00 14.22 -2.37
CA ILE A 60 -2.00 13.99 -3.41
C ILE A 60 -2.48 12.91 -4.37
N LEU A 61 -3.04 11.81 -3.86
CA LEU A 61 -3.54 10.70 -4.65
C LEU A 61 -4.76 11.10 -5.49
N GLU A 62 -5.71 11.85 -4.93
CA GLU A 62 -6.86 12.41 -5.66
C GLU A 62 -6.45 13.27 -6.86
N ASN A 63 -5.36 14.03 -6.71
CA ASN A 63 -4.81 14.88 -7.78
C ASN A 63 -3.87 14.12 -8.72
N THR A 64 -3.67 12.82 -8.50
CA THR A 64 -2.80 11.99 -9.34
C THR A 64 -3.59 11.41 -10.52
N SER A 65 -2.93 11.33 -11.67
CA SER A 65 -3.54 10.75 -12.88
C SER A 65 -3.82 9.26 -12.69
N LYS A 66 -4.97 8.81 -13.18
CA LYS A 66 -5.37 7.40 -13.16
C LYS A 66 -4.54 6.48 -14.06
N ASP A 67 -3.71 7.06 -14.95
CA ASP A 67 -2.80 6.30 -15.83
C ASP A 67 -1.52 5.84 -15.11
N LEU A 68 -1.51 5.86 -13.76
CA LEU A 68 -0.38 5.42 -12.97
C LEU A 68 -0.30 3.89 -12.93
N GLU A 69 0.88 3.34 -13.20
CA GLU A 69 1.16 1.92 -13.11
C GLU A 69 2.17 1.65 -11.99
N LEU A 70 1.80 0.78 -11.06
CA LEU A 70 2.59 0.36 -9.93
C LEU A 70 3.05 -1.08 -10.17
N ASN A 71 4.34 -1.31 -10.28
CA ASN A 71 4.93 -2.64 -10.48
C ASN A 71 5.68 -3.04 -9.20
N LEU A 72 5.06 -3.84 -8.35
CA LEU A 72 5.68 -4.38 -7.14
C LEU A 72 6.49 -5.63 -7.49
N PHE A 73 7.79 -5.56 -7.29
CA PHE A 73 8.71 -6.69 -7.39
C PHE A 73 8.94 -7.26 -6.00
N TRP A 74 8.42 -8.45 -5.76
CA TRP A 74 8.52 -9.13 -4.47
C TRP A 74 8.73 -10.62 -4.68
N SER A 75 9.87 -11.15 -4.16
CA SER A 75 10.21 -12.59 -4.20
C SER A 75 9.34 -13.37 -3.21
N LYS A 76 8.03 -13.45 -3.53
CA LYS A 76 7.03 -14.10 -2.69
C LYS A 76 7.21 -15.60 -2.58
N SER A 77 7.62 -16.23 -3.70
CA SER A 77 7.80 -17.69 -3.78
C SER A 77 9.12 -18.16 -3.20
N GLU A 78 10.04 -17.24 -2.86
CA GLU A 78 11.34 -17.59 -2.32
C GLU A 78 11.24 -17.99 -0.85
N THR A 79 11.49 -19.26 -0.55
CA THR A 79 11.31 -19.82 0.81
C THR A 79 12.44 -19.48 1.77
N SER A 80 13.61 -19.06 1.25
CA SER A 80 14.76 -18.65 2.06
C SER A 80 14.61 -17.25 2.66
N VAL A 81 13.63 -16.46 2.18
CA VAL A 81 13.35 -15.11 2.71
C VAL A 81 12.82 -15.19 4.13
N PRO A 82 13.38 -14.42 5.10
CA PRO A 82 12.88 -14.39 6.47
C PRO A 82 11.39 -14.06 6.55
N SER A 83 10.67 -14.72 7.47
CA SER A 83 9.22 -14.55 7.65
C SER A 83 8.78 -13.12 7.89
N GLU A 84 9.60 -12.32 8.57
CA GLU A 84 9.35 -10.90 8.84
C GLU A 84 9.36 -10.07 7.56
N ILE A 85 10.29 -10.33 6.65
CA ILE A 85 10.38 -9.68 5.34
C ILE A 85 9.20 -10.10 4.47
N ASN A 86 8.83 -11.38 4.48
CA ASN A 86 7.65 -11.86 3.75
C ASN A 86 6.35 -11.25 4.29
N SER A 87 6.21 -11.14 5.61
CA SER A 87 5.06 -10.46 6.24
C SER A 87 5.00 -8.98 5.84
N TYR A 88 6.15 -8.32 5.77
CA TYR A 88 6.23 -6.95 5.31
C TYR A 88 5.91 -6.81 3.81
N GLY A 89 6.37 -7.74 2.98
CA GLY A 89 6.00 -7.81 1.57
C GLY A 89 4.48 -7.96 1.36
N ASN A 90 3.83 -8.82 2.15
CA ASN A 90 2.37 -8.94 2.17
C ASN A 90 1.71 -7.60 2.55
N TYR A 91 2.18 -6.95 3.61
CA TYR A 91 1.66 -5.66 4.05
C TYR A 91 1.78 -4.58 2.96
N ILE A 92 2.94 -4.49 2.29
CA ILE A 92 3.13 -3.57 1.17
C ILE A 92 2.14 -3.87 0.03
N ASN A 93 1.99 -5.15 -0.32
CA ASN A 93 1.08 -5.55 -1.39
C ASN A 93 -0.37 -5.20 -1.07
N GLU A 94 -0.84 -5.45 0.15
CA GLU A 94 -2.19 -5.09 0.60
C GLU A 94 -2.40 -3.57 0.59
N PHE A 95 -1.42 -2.81 1.07
CA PHE A 95 -1.46 -1.35 1.07
C PHE A 95 -1.53 -0.77 -0.34
N LEU A 96 -0.69 -1.28 -1.27
CA LEU A 96 -0.73 -0.89 -2.68
C LEU A 96 -2.04 -1.30 -3.36
N TYR A 97 -2.58 -2.47 -3.02
CA TYR A 97 -3.85 -2.94 -3.55
C TYR A 97 -5.00 -2.02 -3.16
N GLN A 98 -5.11 -1.62 -1.89
CA GLN A 98 -6.13 -0.70 -1.42
C GLN A 98 -6.06 0.65 -2.14
N ILE A 99 -4.88 1.24 -2.23
CA ILE A 99 -4.67 2.50 -2.96
C ILE A 99 -5.04 2.33 -4.44
N SER A 100 -4.66 1.22 -5.05
CA SER A 100 -4.95 0.97 -6.47
C SER A 100 -6.44 0.87 -6.76
N GLU A 101 -7.19 0.19 -5.89
CA GLU A 101 -8.65 0.09 -6.02
C GLU A 101 -9.34 1.43 -5.79
N GLU A 102 -8.92 2.18 -4.76
CA GLU A 102 -9.56 3.44 -4.38
C GLU A 102 -9.31 4.54 -5.43
N TYR A 103 -8.08 4.67 -5.93
CA TYR A 103 -7.69 5.71 -6.88
C TYR A 103 -7.64 5.24 -8.33
N ASN A 104 -8.00 3.97 -8.59
CA ASN A 104 -8.04 3.35 -9.91
C ASN A 104 -6.68 3.37 -10.62
N PHE A 105 -5.62 2.97 -9.91
CA PHE A 105 -4.29 2.76 -10.47
C PHE A 105 -4.14 1.31 -10.93
N LYS A 106 -3.20 1.06 -11.86
CA LYS A 106 -2.87 -0.28 -12.29
C LYS A 106 -1.79 -0.87 -11.41
N LEU A 107 -2.09 -1.93 -10.65
CA LEU A 107 -1.12 -2.67 -9.84
C LEU A 107 -0.74 -3.98 -10.52
N ASN A 108 0.55 -4.23 -10.67
CA ASN A 108 1.10 -5.50 -11.12
C ASN A 108 2.02 -6.05 -10.01
N LEU A 109 1.71 -7.26 -9.55
CA LEU A 109 2.60 -8.01 -8.68
C LEU A 109 3.50 -8.89 -9.54
N ILE A 110 4.81 -8.77 -9.38
CA ILE A 110 5.84 -9.50 -10.12
C ILE A 110 6.68 -10.24 -9.11
N ASP A 111 6.79 -11.56 -9.27
CA ASP A 111 7.62 -12.43 -8.43
C ASP A 111 8.91 -12.79 -9.19
N PRO A 112 10.05 -12.11 -8.90
CA PRO A 112 11.29 -12.35 -9.59
C PRO A 112 11.93 -13.66 -9.09
N ILE A 113 11.79 -14.72 -9.86
CA ILE A 113 12.49 -15.98 -9.66
C ILE A 113 13.76 -15.96 -10.53
N ILE A 114 14.83 -16.61 -10.09
CA ILE A 114 16.11 -16.70 -10.79
C ILE A 114 15.89 -17.24 -12.20
N ASP A 115 16.58 -16.64 -13.17
CA ASP A 115 16.59 -17.03 -14.60
C ASP A 115 15.20 -16.96 -15.27
N THR A 116 14.31 -16.08 -14.79
CA THR A 116 13.01 -15.83 -15.41
C THR A 116 12.89 -14.43 -16.03
N ASP A 117 11.87 -14.27 -16.88
CA ASP A 117 11.51 -12.95 -17.42
C ASP A 117 11.17 -11.95 -16.31
N ALA A 118 10.64 -12.40 -15.18
CA ALA A 118 10.33 -11.57 -14.03
C ALA A 118 11.62 -10.97 -13.42
N GLU A 119 12.70 -11.76 -13.32
CA GLU A 119 14.00 -11.28 -12.88
C GLU A 119 14.60 -10.27 -13.88
N LEU A 120 14.48 -10.55 -15.17
CA LEU A 120 14.92 -9.61 -16.20
C LEU A 120 14.17 -8.28 -16.12
N ARG A 121 12.85 -8.32 -15.89
CA ARG A 121 12.04 -7.13 -15.68
C ARG A 121 12.48 -6.34 -14.44
N ALA A 122 12.83 -7.00 -13.33
CA ALA A 122 13.37 -6.35 -12.14
C ALA A 122 14.69 -5.61 -12.47
N LYS A 123 15.60 -6.25 -13.21
CA LYS A 123 16.87 -5.63 -13.65
C LYS A 123 16.61 -4.40 -14.54
N ILE A 124 15.73 -4.51 -15.54
CA ILE A 124 15.36 -3.39 -16.42
C ILE A 124 14.74 -2.25 -15.63
N SER A 125 13.90 -2.57 -14.67
CA SER A 125 13.27 -1.61 -13.75
C SER A 125 14.23 -1.07 -12.67
N ARG A 126 15.51 -1.46 -12.70
CA ARG A 126 16.53 -1.04 -11.73
C ARG A 126 16.15 -1.35 -10.27
N ILE A 127 15.48 -2.48 -10.06
CA ILE A 127 15.22 -3.01 -8.71
C ILE A 127 16.39 -3.95 -8.38
N PRO A 128 17.18 -3.68 -7.34
CA PRO A 128 18.38 -4.45 -7.03
C PRO A 128 18.06 -5.78 -6.34
N LYS A 129 18.97 -6.73 -6.47
CA LYS A 129 19.03 -7.93 -5.65
C LYS A 129 19.48 -7.56 -4.23
N ILE A 130 18.74 -8.01 -3.24
CA ILE A 130 19.10 -7.81 -1.84
C ILE A 130 19.71 -9.11 -1.32
N PRO A 131 21.01 -9.11 -0.94
CA PRO A 131 21.66 -10.32 -0.47
C PRO A 131 21.18 -10.71 0.93
N MET A 132 21.09 -12.02 1.15
CA MET A 132 20.81 -12.63 2.44
C MET A 132 22.05 -13.27 3.04
N THR A 133 22.04 -13.51 4.34
CA THR A 133 23.13 -14.18 5.05
C THR A 133 23.31 -15.63 4.62
N SER A 134 22.28 -16.26 4.04
CA SER A 134 22.34 -17.59 3.44
C SER A 134 23.19 -17.67 2.16
N GLY A 135 23.51 -16.53 1.55
CA GLY A 135 24.12 -16.44 0.22
C GLY A 135 23.12 -16.28 -0.92
N ASP A 136 21.83 -16.47 -0.65
CA ASP A 136 20.73 -16.20 -1.58
C ASP A 136 20.42 -14.70 -1.66
N TYR A 137 19.45 -14.34 -2.48
CA TYR A 137 18.98 -12.96 -2.59
C TYR A 137 17.47 -12.90 -2.84
N PHE A 138 16.88 -11.77 -2.53
CA PHE A 138 15.46 -11.49 -2.79
C PHE A 138 15.27 -10.11 -3.40
N TYR A 139 14.06 -9.87 -3.87
CA TYR A 139 13.60 -8.56 -4.35
C TYR A 139 12.44 -8.08 -3.50
N LEU A 140 12.43 -6.80 -3.14
CA LEU A 140 11.29 -6.13 -2.52
C LEU A 140 11.37 -4.64 -2.84
N GLY A 141 10.85 -4.24 -3.99
CA GLY A 141 10.92 -2.87 -4.48
C GLY A 141 9.76 -2.53 -5.40
N LEU A 142 9.59 -1.26 -5.70
CA LEU A 142 8.49 -0.74 -6.52
C LEU A 142 9.02 0.09 -7.67
N ASN A 143 8.54 -0.17 -8.87
CA ASN A 143 8.69 0.69 -10.02
C ASN A 143 7.34 1.34 -10.32
N ILE A 144 7.33 2.66 -10.38
CA ILE A 144 6.16 3.48 -10.69
C ILE A 144 6.35 4.05 -12.08
N ILE A 145 5.35 3.85 -12.94
CA ILE A 145 5.37 4.35 -14.32
C ILE A 145 4.19 5.30 -14.54
N TYR A 146 4.48 6.45 -15.10
CA TYR A 146 3.48 7.41 -15.55
C TYR A 146 3.89 7.98 -16.89
N LYS A 147 3.14 7.65 -17.95
CA LYS A 147 3.51 7.99 -19.34
C LYS A 147 4.94 7.50 -19.67
N ASN A 148 5.83 8.40 -20.04
CA ASN A 148 7.22 8.10 -20.37
C ASN A 148 8.19 8.31 -19.19
N ARG A 149 7.67 8.53 -17.97
CA ARG A 149 8.49 8.71 -16.77
C ARG A 149 8.39 7.49 -15.87
N GLN A 150 9.47 7.20 -15.18
CA GLN A 150 9.51 6.16 -14.17
C GLN A 150 10.22 6.66 -12.92
N PHE A 151 9.77 6.18 -11.79
CA PHE A 151 10.39 6.39 -10.49
C PHE A 151 10.49 5.07 -9.76
N ASN A 152 11.58 4.85 -9.05
CA ASN A 152 11.80 3.59 -8.36
C ASN A 152 11.94 3.81 -6.86
N ILE A 153 11.31 2.94 -6.08
CA ILE A 153 11.71 2.64 -4.71
C ILE A 153 12.53 1.35 -4.82
N PRO A 154 13.88 1.44 -4.80
CA PRO A 154 14.72 0.28 -5.10
C PRO A 154 14.53 -0.85 -4.10
N TYR A 155 14.32 -0.51 -2.82
CA TYR A 155 14.11 -1.46 -1.74
C TYR A 155 13.22 -0.87 -0.66
N PHE A 156 12.26 -1.66 -0.19
CA PHE A 156 11.47 -1.36 0.99
C PHE A 156 12.16 -1.92 2.23
N ASP A 157 12.89 -1.06 2.94
CA ASP A 157 13.60 -1.44 4.15
C ASP A 157 12.61 -1.71 5.30
N PHE A 158 12.66 -2.92 5.87
CA PHE A 158 11.83 -3.32 7.00
C PHE A 158 12.02 -2.39 8.23
N ASN A 159 13.21 -1.87 8.45
CA ASN A 159 13.47 -0.93 9.54
C ASN A 159 12.76 0.41 9.34
N ARG A 160 12.40 0.74 8.11
CA ARG A 160 11.66 1.95 7.73
C ARG A 160 10.16 1.72 7.53
N ARG A 161 9.62 0.57 7.90
CA ARG A 161 8.22 0.20 7.65
C ARG A 161 7.19 1.24 8.11
N HIS A 162 7.49 2.02 9.15
CA HIS A 162 6.63 3.11 9.64
C HIS A 162 6.54 4.31 8.69
N TYR A 163 7.43 4.39 7.70
CA TYR A 163 7.47 5.46 6.70
C TYR A 163 6.96 5.00 5.32
N LEU A 164 6.31 3.83 5.23
CA LEU A 164 5.85 3.28 3.96
C LEU A 164 4.94 4.24 3.20
N GLU A 165 3.93 4.79 3.88
CA GLU A 165 3.03 5.80 3.30
C GLU A 165 3.82 6.99 2.77
N TYR A 166 4.68 7.57 3.59
CA TYR A 166 5.50 8.72 3.19
C TYR A 166 6.37 8.41 1.98
N ASP A 167 7.10 7.29 1.98
CA ASP A 167 8.01 6.91 0.91
C ASP A 167 7.24 6.67 -0.41
N LEU A 168 6.06 6.05 -0.34
CA LEU A 168 5.20 5.83 -1.50
C LEU A 168 4.62 7.14 -2.05
N ILE A 169 4.03 7.97 -1.19
CA ILE A 169 3.40 9.23 -1.61
C ILE A 169 4.44 10.21 -2.17
N LYS A 170 5.63 10.24 -1.57
CA LYS A 170 6.76 11.01 -2.09
C LYS A 170 7.14 10.54 -3.50
N ALA A 171 7.19 9.23 -3.74
CA ALA A 171 7.50 8.64 -5.05
C ALA A 171 6.44 9.01 -6.10
N ILE A 172 5.16 8.84 -5.77
CA ILE A 172 4.03 9.20 -6.65
C ILE A 172 4.02 10.70 -6.94
N ASN A 173 4.21 11.54 -5.94
CA ASN A 173 4.25 12.99 -6.10
C ASN A 173 5.43 13.43 -7.00
N SER A 174 6.59 12.78 -6.86
CA SER A 174 7.77 13.06 -7.67
C SER A 174 7.57 12.76 -9.15
N ILE A 175 6.82 11.71 -9.48
CA ILE A 175 6.55 11.34 -10.88
C ILE A 175 5.44 12.20 -11.50
N ASN A 176 4.48 12.64 -10.69
CA ASN A 176 3.37 13.49 -11.13
C ASN A 176 3.81 14.93 -11.35
N ASN A 177 4.63 15.46 -10.46
CA ASN A 177 5.14 16.84 -10.52
C ASN A 177 6.45 16.89 -11.30
N SER A 178 6.42 17.53 -12.46
CA SER A 178 7.60 17.72 -13.33
C SER A 178 8.57 18.81 -12.83
N LYS A 179 8.20 19.57 -11.81
CA LYS A 179 9.05 20.63 -11.26
C LYS A 179 9.85 20.11 -10.08
N ILE A 180 11.13 19.80 -10.34
CA ILE A 180 12.10 19.63 -9.25
C ILE A 180 12.23 20.99 -8.57
N LEU A 181 11.85 21.07 -7.31
CA LEU A 181 12.01 22.30 -6.52
C LEU A 181 13.49 22.58 -6.30
N LYS A 182 13.92 23.78 -6.63
CA LYS A 182 15.26 24.25 -6.30
C LYS A 182 15.32 24.69 -4.85
N VAL A 183 16.23 24.13 -4.10
CA VAL A 183 16.47 24.49 -2.71
C VAL A 183 17.88 25.07 -2.59
N GLY A 184 17.95 26.34 -2.21
CA GLY A 184 19.20 27.00 -1.84
C GLY A 184 19.56 26.69 -0.39
N ILE A 185 20.79 26.25 -0.15
CA ILE A 185 21.29 26.00 1.20
C ILE A 185 22.24 27.14 1.58
N LEU A 186 21.82 27.91 2.58
CA LEU A 186 22.66 28.97 3.15
C LEU A 186 23.17 28.51 4.52
N SER A 187 24.47 28.28 4.65
CA SER A 187 25.08 27.88 5.91
C SER A 187 26.48 28.49 6.08
N PRO A 188 26.77 29.09 7.23
CA PRO A 188 28.11 29.62 7.51
C PRO A 188 29.17 28.50 7.64
N PHE A 189 28.73 27.26 7.80
CA PHE A 189 29.63 26.10 7.99
C PHE A 189 29.88 25.32 6.70
N ILE A 190 29.26 25.70 5.58
CA ILE A 190 29.44 25.04 4.30
C ILE A 190 30.19 26.03 3.39
N PRO A 191 31.48 25.84 3.17
CA PRO A 191 32.21 26.69 2.23
C PRO A 191 31.81 26.34 0.80
N THR A 192 31.52 27.37 0.05
CA THR A 192 31.29 27.53 -1.40
C THR A 192 31.32 26.29 -2.31
N SER A 193 30.54 26.35 -3.36
CA SER A 193 30.14 25.36 -4.41
C SER A 193 31.15 24.27 -4.83
N SER A 194 32.44 24.44 -4.63
CA SER A 194 33.46 23.42 -4.95
C SER A 194 33.59 22.33 -3.89
N ILE A 195 33.08 22.53 -2.69
CA ILE A 195 33.16 21.60 -1.56
C ILE A 195 31.90 20.73 -1.48
N LEU A 196 30.75 21.20 -1.96
CA LEU A 196 29.54 20.36 -2.10
C LEU A 196 29.79 19.11 -2.96
N LYS A 197 30.73 19.18 -3.92
CA LYS A 197 31.18 18.02 -4.70
C LYS A 197 32.09 17.06 -3.93
N LYS A 198 32.67 17.49 -2.80
CA LYS A 198 33.64 16.72 -2.01
C LYS A 198 33.10 16.21 -0.66
N ILE A 199 31.90 16.65 -0.26
CA ILE A 199 31.21 16.15 0.93
C ILE A 199 30.31 14.97 0.50
N ASP A 200 30.89 14.01 -0.19
CA ASP A 200 30.31 12.70 -0.34
C ASP A 200 30.31 12.05 1.05
N GLY A 201 29.09 11.94 1.63
CA GLY A 201 28.92 11.26 2.91
C GLY A 201 28.12 11.99 3.99
N LEU A 202 27.71 13.25 3.79
CA LEU A 202 26.69 13.85 4.66
C LEU A 202 25.30 13.34 4.25
N SER A 203 24.78 12.40 5.00
CA SER A 203 23.51 11.73 4.74
C SER A 203 22.34 12.70 4.45
N LEU A 204 22.34 13.87 5.08
CA LEU A 204 21.34 14.92 4.84
C LEU A 204 21.41 15.48 3.41
N PHE A 205 22.60 15.73 2.87
CA PHE A 205 22.75 16.27 1.50
C PHE A 205 22.40 15.25 0.45
N GLU A 206 22.78 13.99 0.66
CA GLU A 206 22.38 12.89 -0.22
C GLU A 206 20.86 12.70 -0.24
N GLU A 207 20.21 12.82 0.91
CA GLU A 207 18.75 12.73 1.02
C GLU A 207 18.07 13.93 0.35
N LEU A 208 18.61 15.14 0.52
CA LEU A 208 18.09 16.34 -0.14
C LEU A 208 18.27 16.29 -1.66
N LYS A 209 19.42 15.85 -2.16
CA LYS A 209 19.68 15.68 -3.61
C LYS A 209 18.73 14.72 -4.29
N LYS A 210 18.23 13.71 -3.58
CA LYS A 210 17.23 12.77 -4.13
C LYS A 210 15.90 13.43 -4.42
N SER A 211 15.59 14.54 -3.76
CA SER A 211 14.26 15.16 -3.78
C SER A 211 14.26 16.58 -4.35
N TYR A 212 15.40 17.25 -4.36
CA TYR A 212 15.52 18.67 -4.70
C TYR A 212 16.74 18.91 -5.60
N ASP A 213 16.62 19.93 -6.46
CA ASP A 213 17.77 20.50 -7.15
C ASP A 213 18.47 21.49 -6.19
N LEU A 214 19.65 21.13 -5.68
CA LEU A 214 20.37 21.93 -4.70
C LEU A 214 21.22 23.00 -5.41
N ALA A 215 21.02 24.26 -5.03
CA ALA A 215 21.78 25.42 -5.49
C ALA A 215 22.63 26.01 -4.36
#